data_405ee7462d008e2cdc1dd2e9cc829150
#
_entry.id   405ee7462d008e2cdc1dd2e9cc829150
#
_cell.length_a   1.000
_cell.length_b   1.000
_cell.length_c   1.000
_cell.angle_alpha   90.00
_cell.angle_beta   90.00
_cell.angle_gamma   90.00
#
_symmetry.space_group_name_H-M   'P 1'
#
loop_
_entity.id
_entity.type
_entity.pdbx_description
1 polymer ?
#
loop_
_entity_poly.entity_id
_entity_poly.type
_entity_poly.pdbx_seq_one_letter_code
_entity_poly.pdbx_strand_id
1 'polypeptide(L)'
;MKTFTKYLLLPLCCLFMAAGCGKDDLPTGEQPEGPGSETGILSFENWDLTVADDMEILPTDNAPGTSSTRSTVDAPDDYIVKIYNSKKEQVGSYTYAEIKTTGNIELPQDSYTVTAESPNYASTPDVAWETPVYYGEVSVNVIKKLTTTVNNLVCKLGNIKATVGLSADLDNLFKPDDETDKLTVTLSIKDNSLVYGRPEATGETLRPGFFRAVDTDNTLKIVLSGQYNKAGEGEPASYVPVNWSQEIQNVKAGQWRKINIKILHASDGNVQFQVTVETWVYDEKICLLYTSPSPRDLSTS
;
A
#
# COMPACT_ATOMS: atom_id res chain seq x y z
N MET A 1 14.35 -49.09 -16.56
CA MET A 1 15.34 -49.14 -17.67
C MET A 1 14.87 -48.23 -18.78
N LYS A 2 15.49 -47.06 -18.93
CA LYS A 2 15.62 -46.27 -20.17
C LYS A 2 16.60 -45.15 -19.88
N THR A 3 17.71 -45.22 -20.55
CA THR A 3 18.93 -44.44 -20.48
C THR A 3 18.76 -43.02 -21.04
N PHE A 4 19.27 -42.02 -20.30
CA PHE A 4 19.40 -40.63 -20.79
C PHE A 4 20.80 -40.43 -21.37
N THR A 5 20.83 -40.08 -22.64
CA THR A 5 22.02 -39.70 -23.39
C THR A 5 22.34 -38.23 -23.16
N LYS A 6 23.54 -37.94 -22.64
CA LYS A 6 24.12 -36.59 -22.52
C LYS A 6 24.73 -36.19 -23.86
N TYR A 7 24.30 -35.06 -24.43
CA TYR A 7 25.02 -34.40 -25.50
C TYR A 7 25.91 -33.29 -24.95
N LEU A 8 27.22 -33.50 -25.10
CA LEU A 8 28.30 -32.56 -24.86
C LEU A 8 28.62 -31.89 -26.19
N LEU A 9 28.40 -30.55 -26.31
CA LEU A 9 28.84 -29.76 -27.46
C LEU A 9 29.96 -28.83 -27.04
N LEU A 10 31.18 -29.11 -27.55
CA LEU A 10 32.36 -28.26 -27.48
C LEU A 10 32.23 -27.09 -28.49
N PRO A 11 32.69 -25.88 -28.13
CA PRO A 11 32.83 -24.80 -29.11
C PRO A 11 34.18 -24.87 -29.85
N LEU A 12 34.10 -24.79 -31.15
CA LEU A 12 35.21 -24.74 -32.09
C LEU A 12 35.84 -23.32 -32.12
N CYS A 13 37.10 -23.25 -31.68
CA CYS A 13 37.96 -22.07 -31.78
C CYS A 13 38.40 -21.91 -33.25
N CYS A 14 38.05 -20.79 -33.89
CA CYS A 14 38.71 -20.35 -35.13
C CYS A 14 39.62 -19.14 -34.82
N LEU A 15 40.93 -19.42 -34.80
CA LEU A 15 41.99 -18.40 -34.90
C LEU A 15 42.07 -17.90 -36.38
N PHE A 16 41.93 -16.60 -36.56
CA PHE A 16 42.46 -15.93 -37.75
C PHE A 16 43.47 -14.89 -37.33
N MET A 17 44.75 -15.19 -37.61
CA MET A 17 45.83 -14.20 -37.66
C MET A 17 45.88 -13.64 -39.08
N ALA A 18 45.78 -12.33 -39.20
CA ALA A 18 46.24 -11.61 -40.41
C ALA A 18 47.06 -10.41 -39.94
N ALA A 19 48.36 -10.52 -40.17
CA ALA A 19 49.30 -9.40 -40.03
C ALA A 19 49.16 -8.54 -41.30
N GLY A 20 49.02 -7.22 -41.13
CA GLY A 20 49.08 -6.22 -42.16
C GLY A 20 49.74 -4.96 -41.61
N CYS A 21 51.06 -4.80 -41.90
CA CYS A 21 51.74 -3.52 -41.71
C CYS A 21 51.36 -2.56 -42.84
N GLY A 22 50.89 -1.38 -42.52
CA GLY A 22 50.75 -0.24 -43.41
C GLY A 22 50.94 1.01 -42.52
N LYS A 23 52.11 1.71 -42.72
CA LYS A 23 52.34 3.07 -42.26
C LYS A 23 51.56 3.99 -43.17
N ASP A 24 50.87 4.96 -42.62
CA ASP A 24 51.04 6.41 -42.83
C ASP A 24 49.73 7.17 -42.40
N ASP A 25 50.04 8.35 -41.88
CA ASP A 25 49.13 9.49 -41.66
C ASP A 25 48.18 9.45 -40.45
N LEU A 26 48.61 10.13 -39.40
CA LEU A 26 47.85 10.65 -38.31
C LEU A 26 46.77 11.64 -38.76
N PRO A 27 45.51 11.37 -38.56
CA PRO A 27 44.55 12.38 -38.18
C PRO A 27 44.41 12.35 -36.64
N THR A 28 44.43 13.52 -36.06
CA THR A 28 44.22 13.85 -34.69
C THR A 28 43.06 13.06 -34.05
N GLY A 29 43.42 12.23 -33.11
CA GLY A 29 42.73 11.50 -32.08
C GLY A 29 41.25 11.75 -31.80
N GLU A 30 40.44 10.87 -32.29
CA GLU A 30 39.35 10.35 -31.50
C GLU A 30 39.83 9.02 -30.93
N GLN A 31 40.16 9.02 -29.67
CA GLN A 31 40.40 7.80 -28.89
C GLN A 31 39.11 6.98 -28.95
N PRO A 32 39.12 5.69 -29.37
CA PRO A 32 37.91 4.89 -29.38
C PRO A 32 37.39 4.88 -27.92
N GLU A 33 36.21 5.46 -27.75
CA GLU A 33 35.51 5.44 -26.47
C GLU A 33 35.34 3.97 -26.06
N GLY A 34 35.95 3.58 -24.94
CA GLY A 34 35.82 2.24 -24.39
C GLY A 34 34.35 1.93 -24.05
N PRO A 35 34.01 0.66 -23.76
CA PRO A 35 32.64 0.21 -23.50
C PRO A 35 31.90 0.91 -22.33
N GLY A 36 32.48 1.92 -21.67
CA GLY A 36 31.85 2.76 -20.63
C GLY A 36 31.22 4.07 -21.13
N SER A 37 31.19 4.32 -22.44
CA SER A 37 30.77 5.63 -22.96
C SER A 37 29.25 5.87 -23.03
N GLU A 38 28.44 4.85 -22.79
CA GLU A 38 26.96 4.91 -22.90
C GLU A 38 26.23 4.88 -21.55
N THR A 39 26.94 4.93 -20.44
CA THR A 39 26.39 4.89 -19.11
C THR A 39 26.31 6.28 -18.47
N GLY A 40 25.41 6.43 -17.52
CA GLY A 40 25.31 7.54 -16.57
C GLY A 40 25.29 7.00 -15.14
N ILE A 41 25.29 7.90 -14.18
CA ILE A 41 25.25 7.56 -12.75
C ILE A 41 23.88 7.87 -12.21
N LEU A 42 23.22 6.88 -11.59
CA LEU A 42 22.06 7.05 -10.75
C LEU A 42 22.53 7.22 -9.30
N SER A 43 22.31 8.41 -8.72
CA SER A 43 22.80 8.77 -7.41
C SER A 43 21.70 8.73 -6.35
N PHE A 44 22.00 8.04 -5.26
CA PHE A 44 21.22 7.97 -4.03
C PHE A 44 21.90 8.78 -2.89
N GLU A 45 22.86 9.63 -3.20
CA GLU A 45 23.48 10.50 -2.21
C GLU A 45 22.42 11.46 -1.64
N ASN A 46 22.30 11.51 -0.31
CA ASN A 46 21.29 12.27 0.43
C ASN A 46 19.84 11.88 0.06
N TRP A 47 19.63 10.65 -0.41
CA TRP A 47 18.30 10.13 -0.68
C TRP A 47 17.61 9.68 0.60
N ASP A 48 16.41 10.22 0.83
CA ASP A 48 15.57 9.86 1.96
C ASP A 48 14.42 8.98 1.51
N LEU A 49 14.29 7.84 2.18
CA LEU A 49 13.15 6.96 2.11
C LEU A 49 12.36 7.08 3.40
N THR A 50 11.11 7.48 3.29
CA THR A 50 10.22 7.63 4.44
C THR A 50 8.95 6.81 4.27
N VAL A 51 8.27 6.55 5.37
CA VAL A 51 6.99 5.84 5.41
C VAL A 51 5.91 6.80 5.89
N ALA A 52 4.78 6.84 5.21
CA ALA A 52 3.62 7.57 5.65
C ALA A 52 2.96 6.82 6.82
N ASP A 53 3.07 7.36 8.01
CA ASP A 53 2.56 6.74 9.25
C ASP A 53 1.12 7.18 9.57
N ASP A 54 0.74 8.40 9.18
CA ASP A 54 -0.60 8.94 9.41
C ASP A 54 -1.47 8.93 8.15
N MET A 55 -2.73 8.57 8.33
CA MET A 55 -3.77 8.62 7.32
C MET A 55 -4.73 9.77 7.66
N GLU A 56 -4.99 10.66 6.70
CA GLU A 56 -5.96 11.75 6.84
C GLU A 56 -7.39 11.29 6.54
N ILE A 57 -8.37 11.88 7.24
CA ILE A 57 -9.78 11.71 6.90
C ILE A 57 -10.05 12.45 5.60
N LEU A 58 -10.58 11.74 4.59
CA LEU A 58 -11.20 12.42 3.46
C LEU A 58 -12.45 13.15 3.97
N PRO A 59 -12.58 14.45 3.76
CA PRO A 59 -13.84 15.12 4.06
C PRO A 59 -14.95 14.46 3.23
N THR A 60 -15.85 13.78 3.91
CA THR A 60 -17.17 13.56 3.34
C THR A 60 -17.83 14.93 3.24
N ASP A 61 -18.59 15.19 2.19
CA ASP A 61 -19.14 16.51 1.81
C ASP A 61 -19.82 17.36 2.91
N ASN A 62 -19.83 16.89 4.16
CA ASN A 62 -20.51 17.52 5.30
C ASN A 62 -19.72 17.57 6.63
N ALA A 63 -18.41 17.26 6.66
CA ALA A 63 -17.62 17.36 7.88
C ALA A 63 -16.60 18.51 7.80
N PRO A 64 -16.50 19.41 8.80
CA PRO A 64 -15.41 20.38 8.86
C PRO A 64 -14.09 19.64 8.98
N GLY A 65 -13.22 19.85 7.99
CA GLY A 65 -11.91 19.19 7.91
C GLY A 65 -11.07 19.51 9.15
N THR A 66 -10.76 18.51 9.91
CA THR A 66 -9.67 18.55 10.89
C THR A 66 -8.38 18.28 10.12
N SER A 67 -7.58 19.31 9.92
CA SER A 67 -6.22 19.17 9.39
C SER A 67 -5.39 18.38 10.41
N SER A 68 -5.04 17.16 10.10
CA SER A 68 -4.04 16.43 10.86
C SER A 68 -2.66 16.75 10.31
N THR A 69 -1.70 16.92 11.19
CA THR A 69 -0.29 17.13 10.81
C THR A 69 0.22 15.82 10.24
N ARG A 70 0.72 15.85 9.01
CA ARG A 70 1.37 14.68 8.40
C ARG A 70 2.54 14.23 9.23
N SER A 71 2.57 12.97 9.58
CA SER A 71 3.73 12.30 10.14
C SER A 71 4.31 11.36 9.11
N THR A 72 5.59 11.52 8.80
CA THR A 72 6.38 10.53 8.10
C THR A 72 7.50 10.12 9.02
N VAL A 73 7.84 8.84 9.02
CA VAL A 73 8.97 8.29 9.76
C VAL A 73 9.99 7.75 8.77
N ASP A 74 11.25 7.73 9.16
CA ASP A 74 12.30 7.13 8.35
C ASP A 74 11.97 5.65 8.11
N ALA A 75 12.15 5.20 6.86
CA ALA A 75 11.93 3.80 6.54
C ALA A 75 12.98 2.93 7.24
N PRO A 76 12.59 1.75 7.76
CA PRO A 76 13.52 0.77 8.27
C PRO A 76 14.57 0.36 7.23
N ASP A 77 15.77 0.05 7.70
CA ASP A 77 16.94 -0.30 6.88
C ASP A 77 16.75 -1.57 6.01
N ASP A 78 15.79 -2.42 6.35
CA ASP A 78 15.46 -3.66 5.66
C ASP A 78 14.44 -3.50 4.53
N TYR A 79 13.95 -2.27 4.25
CA TYR A 79 13.12 -2.01 3.09
C TYR A 79 13.84 -2.39 1.81
N ILE A 80 13.12 -2.99 0.86
CA ILE A 80 13.68 -3.48 -0.39
C ILE A 80 13.54 -2.39 -1.47
N VAL A 81 14.67 -1.97 -2.02
CA VAL A 81 14.75 -1.01 -3.13
C VAL A 81 15.05 -1.76 -4.41
N LYS A 82 14.18 -1.64 -5.42
CA LYS A 82 14.36 -2.27 -6.72
C LYS A 82 14.43 -1.22 -7.83
N ILE A 83 15.23 -1.49 -8.82
CA ILE A 83 15.40 -0.63 -9.99
C ILE A 83 14.98 -1.40 -11.22
N TYR A 84 14.06 -0.83 -11.99
CA TYR A 84 13.54 -1.40 -13.24
C TYR A 84 13.87 -0.49 -14.40
N ASN A 85 14.27 -1.07 -15.54
CA ASN A 85 14.49 -0.32 -16.79
C ASN A 85 13.15 -0.01 -17.50
N SER A 86 13.21 0.70 -18.65
CA SER A 86 12.04 1.04 -19.47
C SER A 86 11.25 -0.17 -19.96
N LYS A 87 11.88 -1.36 -20.03
CA LYS A 87 11.24 -2.64 -20.42
C LYS A 87 10.62 -3.36 -19.23
N LYS A 88 10.62 -2.75 -18.03
CA LYS A 88 10.19 -3.36 -16.76
C LYS A 88 11.03 -4.56 -16.30
N GLU A 89 12.27 -4.67 -16.77
CA GLU A 89 13.23 -5.66 -16.30
C GLU A 89 13.92 -5.12 -15.04
N GLN A 90 14.01 -5.96 -14.01
CA GLN A 90 14.72 -5.61 -12.78
C GLN A 90 16.23 -5.63 -13.04
N VAL A 91 16.88 -4.50 -12.87
CA VAL A 91 18.32 -4.33 -13.08
C VAL A 91 19.10 -4.18 -11.77
N GLY A 92 18.43 -3.95 -10.65
CA GLY A 92 19.02 -3.87 -9.32
C GLY A 92 18.01 -4.22 -8.21
N SER A 93 18.54 -4.76 -7.10
CA SER A 93 17.77 -5.00 -5.88
C SER A 93 18.69 -4.88 -4.68
N TYR A 94 18.32 -4.06 -3.72
CA TYR A 94 19.11 -3.70 -2.56
C TYR A 94 18.21 -3.56 -1.34
N THR A 95 18.74 -3.70 -0.14
CA THR A 95 18.09 -3.15 1.04
C THR A 95 18.31 -1.63 1.10
N TYR A 96 17.50 -0.92 1.88
CA TYR A 96 17.69 0.53 2.06
C TYR A 96 19.05 0.85 2.69
N ALA A 97 19.53 0.02 3.63
CA ALA A 97 20.88 0.14 4.18
C ALA A 97 21.97 -0.02 3.13
N GLU A 98 21.83 -1.01 2.22
CA GLU A 98 22.79 -1.23 1.15
C GLU A 98 22.83 -0.08 0.16
N ILE A 99 21.68 0.46 -0.25
CA ILE A 99 21.62 1.56 -1.21
C ILE A 99 22.23 2.85 -0.65
N LYS A 100 22.00 3.13 0.64
CA LYS A 100 22.66 4.25 1.34
C LYS A 100 24.19 4.13 1.34
N THR A 101 24.69 2.91 1.47
CA THR A 101 26.13 2.65 1.48
C THR A 101 26.73 2.68 0.08
N THR A 102 26.01 2.15 -0.92
CA THR A 102 26.43 2.12 -2.32
C THR A 102 26.47 3.52 -2.91
N GLY A 103 25.50 4.35 -2.60
CA GLY A 103 25.38 5.75 -2.99
C GLY A 103 25.16 5.99 -4.47
N ASN A 104 25.98 5.39 -5.35
CA ASN A 104 25.99 5.62 -6.79
C ASN A 104 25.95 4.30 -7.57
N ILE A 105 25.10 4.22 -8.59
CA ILE A 105 24.95 3.04 -9.46
C ILE A 105 25.17 3.48 -10.91
N GLU A 106 26.10 2.85 -11.60
CA GLU A 106 26.31 3.07 -13.03
C GLU A 106 25.31 2.26 -13.84
N LEU A 107 24.54 2.93 -14.70
CA LEU A 107 23.49 2.32 -15.52
C LEU A 107 23.55 2.85 -16.95
N PRO A 108 23.15 2.05 -17.97
CA PRO A 108 22.95 2.55 -19.34
C PRO A 108 21.96 3.73 -19.37
N GLN A 109 22.09 4.57 -20.40
CA GLN A 109 21.11 5.64 -20.61
C GLN A 109 19.72 5.02 -20.90
N ASP A 110 18.76 5.27 -20.00
CA ASP A 110 17.36 4.80 -20.11
C ASP A 110 16.48 5.53 -19.09
N SER A 111 15.15 5.31 -19.18
CA SER A 111 14.19 5.65 -18.14
C SER A 111 14.08 4.50 -17.15
N TYR A 112 14.26 4.81 -15.88
CA TYR A 112 14.18 3.82 -14.80
C TYR A 112 13.03 4.14 -13.87
N THR A 113 12.49 3.09 -13.24
CA THR A 113 11.59 3.20 -12.10
C THR A 113 12.31 2.63 -10.88
N VAL A 114 12.49 3.47 -9.86
CA VAL A 114 12.96 3.05 -8.54
C VAL A 114 11.76 2.81 -7.67
N THR A 115 11.64 1.61 -7.12
CA THR A 115 10.57 1.24 -6.17
C THR A 115 11.17 0.97 -4.81
N ALA A 116 10.41 1.23 -3.77
CA ALA A 116 10.72 0.80 -2.41
C ALA A 116 9.51 0.12 -1.79
N GLU A 117 9.73 -0.98 -1.10
CA GLU A 117 8.68 -1.79 -0.50
C GLU A 117 9.09 -2.33 0.86
N SER A 118 8.10 -2.50 1.77
CA SER A 118 8.34 -3.19 3.03
C SER A 118 8.75 -4.66 2.79
N PRO A 119 9.57 -5.28 3.66
CA PRO A 119 10.11 -6.63 3.43
C PRO A 119 9.03 -7.70 3.20
N ASN A 120 7.86 -7.52 3.81
CA ASN A 120 6.73 -8.42 3.69
C ASN A 120 5.80 -8.13 2.51
N TYR A 121 6.05 -7.10 1.68
CA TYR A 121 5.14 -6.65 0.63
C TYR A 121 4.76 -7.77 -0.37
N ALA A 122 5.77 -8.51 -0.86
CA ALA A 122 5.55 -9.57 -1.83
C ALA A 122 4.97 -10.86 -1.23
N SER A 123 5.25 -11.12 0.07
CA SER A 123 4.88 -12.35 0.77
C SER A 123 3.62 -12.23 1.64
N THR A 124 3.06 -11.03 1.76
CA THR A 124 1.86 -10.80 2.57
C THR A 124 0.68 -11.60 2.03
N PRO A 125 -0.07 -12.32 2.87
CA PRO A 125 -1.31 -12.98 2.49
C PRO A 125 -2.34 -12.00 1.92
N ASP A 126 -3.30 -12.51 1.15
CA ASP A 126 -4.37 -11.68 0.59
C ASP A 126 -5.24 -11.03 1.66
N VAL A 127 -5.26 -11.61 2.87
CA VAL A 127 -5.90 -11.03 4.05
C VAL A 127 -5.13 -11.41 5.30
N ALA A 128 -4.92 -10.45 6.21
CA ALA A 128 -4.24 -10.68 7.48
C ALA A 128 -4.65 -9.66 8.54
N TRP A 129 -4.51 -10.03 9.81
CA TRP A 129 -4.59 -9.11 10.93
C TRP A 129 -3.26 -8.37 11.11
N GLU A 130 -3.33 -7.08 11.43
CA GLU A 130 -2.17 -6.29 11.91
C GLU A 130 -0.92 -6.37 11.03
N THR A 131 -1.12 -6.56 9.71
CA THR A 131 0.00 -6.75 8.76
C THR A 131 -0.05 -5.68 7.66
N PRO A 132 0.32 -4.43 7.95
CA PRO A 132 0.45 -3.40 6.93
C PRO A 132 1.61 -3.72 6.00
N VAL A 133 1.47 -3.36 4.73
CA VAL A 133 2.56 -3.33 3.76
C VAL A 133 2.65 -1.96 3.13
N TYR A 134 3.87 -1.55 2.79
CA TYR A 134 4.13 -0.22 2.26
C TYR A 134 4.85 -0.31 0.92
N TYR A 135 4.54 0.62 0.03
CA TYR A 135 5.10 0.69 -1.31
C TYR A 135 5.21 2.13 -1.78
N GLY A 136 6.24 2.43 -2.52
CA GLY A 136 6.44 3.69 -3.20
C GLY A 136 7.23 3.51 -4.48
N GLU A 137 7.08 4.44 -5.42
CA GLU A 137 7.83 4.44 -6.67
C GLU A 137 8.12 5.85 -7.16
N VAL A 138 9.25 6.01 -7.85
CA VAL A 138 9.65 7.25 -8.52
C VAL A 138 10.30 6.91 -9.85
N SER A 139 9.95 7.67 -10.89
CA SER A 139 10.59 7.57 -12.20
C SER A 139 11.78 8.52 -12.30
N VAL A 140 12.85 8.07 -12.93
CA VAL A 140 14.09 8.81 -13.11
C VAL A 140 14.70 8.50 -14.49
N ASN A 141 15.32 9.49 -15.14
CA ASN A 141 15.98 9.32 -16.43
C ASN A 141 17.48 9.38 -16.25
N VAL A 142 18.18 8.28 -16.51
CA VAL A 142 19.64 8.25 -16.52
C VAL A 142 20.15 8.77 -17.86
N ILE A 143 20.96 9.81 -17.81
CA ILE A 143 21.53 10.46 -18.99
C ILE A 143 23.01 10.10 -19.07
N LYS A 144 23.47 9.74 -20.27
CA LYS A 144 24.85 9.38 -20.58
C LYS A 144 25.83 10.43 -20.04
N LYS A 145 26.87 9.96 -19.35
CA LYS A 145 27.96 10.78 -18.77
C LYS A 145 27.53 11.81 -17.72
N LEU A 146 26.28 11.75 -17.25
CA LEU A 146 25.77 12.63 -16.21
C LEU A 146 25.40 11.85 -14.97
N THR A 147 25.42 12.54 -13.82
CA THR A 147 24.84 12.05 -12.58
C THR A 147 23.40 12.52 -12.49
N THR A 148 22.47 11.58 -12.29
CA THR A 148 21.06 11.85 -12.05
C THR A 148 20.73 11.44 -10.62
N THR A 149 20.27 12.38 -9.81
CA THR A 149 19.88 12.13 -8.41
C THR A 149 18.44 11.58 -8.35
N VAL A 150 18.23 10.56 -7.55
CA VAL A 150 16.90 10.04 -7.24
C VAL A 150 16.21 11.00 -6.27
N ASN A 151 14.96 11.37 -6.55
CA ASN A 151 14.17 12.18 -5.63
C ASN A 151 13.77 11.36 -4.39
N ASN A 152 13.62 12.02 -3.25
CA ASN A 152 13.12 11.40 -2.03
C ASN A 152 11.79 10.69 -2.26
N LEU A 153 11.62 9.55 -1.62
CA LEU A 153 10.49 8.66 -1.85
C LEU A 153 9.71 8.42 -0.55
N VAL A 154 8.41 8.55 -0.65
CA VAL A 154 7.49 8.22 0.45
C VAL A 154 6.77 6.92 0.13
N CYS A 155 6.99 5.90 0.94
CA CYS A 155 6.21 4.66 0.89
C CYS A 155 4.86 4.88 1.57
N LYS A 156 3.79 4.53 0.86
CA LYS A 156 2.41 4.61 1.33
C LYS A 156 1.88 3.21 1.61
N LEU A 157 0.78 3.12 2.38
CA LEU A 157 0.11 1.86 2.62
C LEU A 157 -0.24 1.18 1.28
N GLY A 158 0.26 -0.02 1.08
CA GLY A 158 0.09 -0.79 -0.17
C GLY A 158 -1.11 -1.75 -0.16
N ASN A 159 -1.75 -1.93 1.00
CA ASN A 159 -2.97 -2.72 1.15
C ASN A 159 -4.16 -1.84 1.59
N ILE A 160 -5.32 -2.44 1.77
CA ILE A 160 -6.54 -1.80 2.27
C ILE A 160 -6.63 -2.11 3.75
N LYS A 161 -6.64 -1.09 4.62
CA LYS A 161 -6.88 -1.22 6.06
C LYS A 161 -8.37 -1.14 6.34
N ALA A 162 -8.88 -2.01 7.20
CA ALA A 162 -10.24 -1.96 7.70
C ALA A 162 -10.28 -2.15 9.21
N THR A 163 -11.16 -1.41 9.89
CA THR A 163 -11.49 -1.59 11.31
C THR A 163 -12.99 -1.58 11.48
N VAL A 164 -13.49 -2.35 12.44
CA VAL A 164 -14.91 -2.39 12.81
C VAL A 164 -15.05 -1.89 14.22
N GLY A 165 -15.90 -0.89 14.41
CA GLY A 165 -16.32 -0.39 15.73
C GLY A 165 -17.78 -0.76 15.97
N LEU A 166 -18.02 -1.44 17.07
CA LEU A 166 -19.36 -1.77 17.56
C LEU A 166 -19.71 -0.83 18.73
N SER A 167 -20.90 -0.23 18.70
CA SER A 167 -21.35 0.60 19.82
C SER A 167 -21.62 -0.27 21.08
N ALA A 168 -21.39 0.29 22.25
CA ALA A 168 -21.57 -0.42 23.53
C ALA A 168 -23.01 -0.95 23.73
N ASP A 169 -24.00 -0.30 23.10
CA ASP A 169 -25.41 -0.74 23.17
C ASP A 169 -25.64 -2.13 22.55
N LEU A 170 -24.73 -2.55 21.66
CA LEU A 170 -24.78 -3.87 20.99
C LEU A 170 -24.53 -5.03 21.97
N ASP A 171 -23.73 -4.81 23.01
CA ASP A 171 -23.29 -5.87 23.93
C ASP A 171 -24.46 -6.52 24.68
N ASN A 172 -25.47 -5.74 25.03
CA ASN A 172 -26.63 -6.22 25.78
C ASN A 172 -27.76 -6.78 24.88
N LEU A 173 -27.66 -6.54 23.59
CA LEU A 173 -28.75 -6.84 22.65
C LEU A 173 -28.50 -8.12 21.82
N PHE A 174 -27.31 -8.67 21.89
CA PHE A 174 -26.97 -9.91 21.20
C PHE A 174 -26.55 -10.99 22.20
N LYS A 175 -26.63 -12.25 21.76
CA LYS A 175 -26.16 -13.38 22.54
C LYS A 175 -24.70 -13.15 23.00
N PRO A 176 -24.35 -13.61 24.22
CA PRO A 176 -22.99 -13.60 24.75
C PRO A 176 -21.98 -14.30 23.83
N ASP A 177 -20.70 -13.95 23.94
CA ASP A 177 -19.62 -14.45 23.08
C ASP A 177 -19.27 -15.94 23.33
N ASP A 178 -19.63 -16.49 24.46
CA ASP A 178 -19.47 -17.89 24.83
C ASP A 178 -20.55 -18.83 24.23
N GLU A 179 -21.58 -18.26 23.61
CA GLU A 179 -22.65 -19.00 22.95
C GLU A 179 -22.46 -19.15 21.45
N THR A 180 -23.16 -20.13 20.86
CA THR A 180 -23.29 -20.24 19.41
C THR A 180 -24.13 -19.09 18.85
N ASP A 181 -23.89 -18.70 17.60
CA ASP A 181 -24.60 -17.61 16.91
C ASP A 181 -24.42 -16.21 17.56
N LYS A 182 -23.26 -15.99 18.15
CA LYS A 182 -22.84 -14.70 18.65
C LYS A 182 -22.77 -13.64 17.58
N LEU A 183 -22.72 -12.37 18.00
CA LEU A 183 -22.52 -11.26 17.06
C LEU A 183 -21.16 -11.36 16.37
N THR A 184 -21.17 -11.32 15.05
CA THR A 184 -19.96 -11.25 14.21
C THR A 184 -20.17 -10.28 13.07
N VAL A 185 -19.08 -9.62 12.66
CA VAL A 185 -19.01 -8.80 11.45
C VAL A 185 -17.93 -9.39 10.56
N THR A 186 -18.35 -9.93 9.42
CA THR A 186 -17.42 -10.44 8.41
C THR A 186 -17.15 -9.37 7.37
N LEU A 187 -15.88 -9.02 7.20
CA LEU A 187 -15.41 -8.18 6.10
C LEU A 187 -14.76 -9.07 5.05
N SER A 188 -15.11 -8.88 3.78
CA SER A 188 -14.50 -9.66 2.70
C SER A 188 -14.24 -8.83 1.46
N ILE A 189 -13.14 -9.16 0.77
CA ILE A 189 -12.85 -8.74 -0.59
C ILE A 189 -12.66 -10.01 -1.41
N LYS A 190 -13.53 -10.23 -2.40
CA LYS A 190 -13.64 -11.52 -3.12
C LYS A 190 -13.83 -12.68 -2.13
N ASP A 191 -12.97 -13.69 -2.20
CA ASP A 191 -13.02 -14.89 -1.36
C ASP A 191 -12.25 -14.77 -0.04
N ASN A 192 -11.56 -13.64 0.18
CA ASN A 192 -10.72 -13.41 1.36
C ASN A 192 -11.51 -12.63 2.42
N SER A 193 -11.58 -13.17 3.64
CA SER A 193 -12.40 -12.59 4.71
C SER A 193 -11.72 -12.57 6.07
N LEU A 194 -12.11 -11.59 6.88
CA LEU A 194 -11.83 -11.50 8.32
C LEU A 194 -13.15 -11.44 9.08
N VAL A 195 -13.20 -12.15 10.21
CA VAL A 195 -14.36 -12.17 11.09
C VAL A 195 -14.02 -11.41 12.37
N TYR A 196 -14.67 -10.27 12.57
CA TYR A 196 -14.60 -9.44 13.75
C TYR A 196 -15.66 -9.92 14.75
N GLY A 197 -15.22 -10.35 15.92
CA GLY A 197 -16.08 -10.49 17.09
C GLY A 197 -16.03 -9.22 17.95
N ARG A 198 -16.61 -9.27 19.15
CA ARG A 198 -16.53 -8.16 20.11
C ARG A 198 -15.09 -7.80 20.49
N PRO A 199 -14.18 -8.77 20.78
CA PRO A 199 -12.80 -8.44 21.14
C PRO A 199 -12.05 -7.60 20.11
N GLU A 200 -12.33 -7.80 18.82
CA GLU A 200 -11.71 -7.07 17.71
C GLU A 200 -12.39 -5.72 17.40
N ALA A 201 -13.65 -5.58 17.82
CA ALA A 201 -14.54 -4.49 17.40
C ALA A 201 -14.98 -3.56 18.53
N THR A 202 -14.56 -3.79 19.76
CA THR A 202 -14.89 -2.96 20.92
C THR A 202 -13.62 -2.50 21.65
N GLY A 203 -13.76 -1.45 22.45
CA GLY A 203 -12.64 -0.88 23.20
C GLY A 203 -12.04 0.36 22.54
N GLU A 204 -10.97 0.88 23.16
CA GLU A 204 -10.30 2.10 22.70
C GLU A 204 -9.48 1.87 21.44
N THR A 205 -8.94 0.66 21.26
CA THR A 205 -8.13 0.29 20.10
C THR A 205 -8.81 -0.83 19.31
N LEU A 206 -9.35 -0.48 18.14
CA LEU A 206 -9.96 -1.44 17.23
C LEU A 206 -8.87 -2.22 16.50
N ARG A 207 -9.03 -3.54 16.41
CA ARG A 207 -8.07 -4.41 15.73
C ARG A 207 -8.10 -4.19 14.21
N PRO A 208 -7.00 -3.79 13.57
CA PRO A 208 -6.99 -3.56 12.14
C PRO A 208 -6.82 -4.84 11.34
N GLY A 209 -7.69 -5.05 10.36
CA GLY A 209 -7.52 -6.04 9.30
C GLY A 209 -6.96 -5.39 8.04
N PHE A 210 -6.17 -6.16 7.29
CA PHE A 210 -5.55 -5.71 6.05
C PHE A 210 -5.89 -6.66 4.91
N PHE A 211 -6.30 -6.09 3.77
CA PHE A 211 -6.67 -6.82 2.57
C PHE A 211 -5.76 -6.40 1.42
N ARG A 212 -5.25 -7.36 0.66
CA ARG A 212 -4.53 -7.06 -0.58
C ARG A 212 -5.49 -6.46 -1.60
N ALA A 213 -5.11 -5.32 -2.16
CA ALA A 213 -5.81 -4.78 -3.31
C ALA A 213 -5.42 -5.59 -4.55
N VAL A 214 -6.38 -6.29 -5.16
CA VAL A 214 -6.14 -7.16 -6.32
C VAL A 214 -6.42 -6.45 -7.65
N ASP A 215 -7.24 -5.38 -7.60
CA ASP A 215 -7.63 -4.59 -8.75
C ASP A 215 -7.61 -3.10 -8.39
N THR A 216 -7.80 -2.24 -9.38
CA THR A 216 -7.95 -0.80 -9.16
C THR A 216 -9.23 -0.47 -8.38
N ASP A 217 -10.26 -1.31 -8.51
CA ASP A 217 -11.56 -1.15 -7.88
C ASP A 217 -11.98 -2.44 -7.18
N ASN A 218 -11.80 -2.48 -5.85
CA ASN A 218 -12.20 -3.62 -5.03
C ASN A 218 -13.55 -3.31 -4.38
N THR A 219 -14.37 -4.35 -4.19
CA THR A 219 -15.61 -4.27 -3.40
C THR A 219 -15.36 -4.87 -2.03
N LEU A 220 -15.52 -4.04 -0.99
CA LEU A 220 -15.50 -4.52 0.41
C LEU A 220 -16.94 -4.84 0.82
N LYS A 221 -17.20 -6.11 1.08
CA LYS A 221 -18.48 -6.60 1.58
C LYS A 221 -18.44 -6.68 3.10
N ILE A 222 -19.49 -6.17 3.73
CA ILE A 222 -19.71 -6.21 5.17
C ILE A 222 -20.91 -7.12 5.40
N VAL A 223 -20.78 -8.12 6.26
CA VAL A 223 -21.89 -8.98 6.70
C VAL A 223 -21.92 -8.97 8.21
N LEU A 224 -23.04 -8.54 8.78
CA LEU A 224 -23.30 -8.64 10.22
C LEU A 224 -24.29 -9.80 10.44
N SER A 225 -23.94 -10.70 11.35
CA SER A 225 -24.75 -11.86 11.72
C SER A 225 -24.72 -12.12 13.22
N GLY A 226 -25.78 -12.72 13.74
CA GLY A 226 -25.92 -13.05 15.15
C GLY A 226 -27.37 -13.27 15.55
N GLN A 227 -27.58 -13.47 16.85
CA GLN A 227 -28.91 -13.62 17.46
C GLN A 227 -29.22 -12.37 18.32
N TYR A 228 -30.22 -11.60 17.90
CA TYR A 228 -30.67 -10.39 18.58
C TYR A 228 -31.76 -10.71 19.58
N ASN A 229 -31.62 -10.18 20.80
CA ASN A 229 -32.66 -10.26 21.82
C ASN A 229 -33.72 -9.18 21.61
N LYS A 230 -34.91 -9.58 21.17
CA LYS A 230 -36.06 -8.69 20.96
C LYS A 230 -36.89 -8.42 22.23
N ALA A 231 -36.58 -9.11 23.34
CA ALA A 231 -37.29 -8.90 24.59
C ALA A 231 -36.95 -7.51 25.16
N GLY A 232 -37.92 -6.87 25.78
CA GLY A 232 -37.72 -5.63 26.53
C GLY A 232 -36.86 -5.85 27.77
N GLU A 233 -36.42 -4.78 28.38
CA GLU A 233 -35.69 -4.81 29.66
C GLU A 233 -36.52 -5.49 30.75
N GLY A 234 -35.95 -6.47 31.45
CA GLY A 234 -36.61 -7.25 32.48
C GLY A 234 -37.44 -8.43 32.01
N GLU A 235 -37.62 -8.61 30.72
CA GLU A 235 -38.33 -9.76 30.16
C GLU A 235 -37.37 -10.92 29.84
N PRO A 236 -37.85 -12.19 29.83
CA PRO A 236 -37.01 -13.31 29.43
C PRO A 236 -36.49 -13.16 28.01
N ALA A 237 -35.21 -13.43 27.80
CA ALA A 237 -34.56 -13.28 26.49
C ALA A 237 -35.28 -14.04 25.39
N SER A 238 -35.55 -13.36 24.27
CA SER A 238 -36.16 -13.91 23.08
C SER A 238 -35.32 -13.58 21.86
N TYR A 239 -34.50 -14.53 21.42
CA TYR A 239 -33.53 -14.31 20.37
C TYR A 239 -34.12 -14.56 18.98
N VAL A 240 -33.79 -13.69 18.04
CA VAL A 240 -34.11 -13.81 16.62
C VAL A 240 -32.86 -13.65 15.77
N PRO A 241 -32.72 -14.42 14.68
CA PRO A 241 -31.56 -14.31 13.83
C PRO A 241 -31.53 -12.97 13.08
N VAL A 242 -30.33 -12.38 13.03
CA VAL A 242 -30.05 -11.20 12.21
C VAL A 242 -29.00 -11.56 11.19
N ASN A 243 -29.25 -11.16 9.96
CA ASN A 243 -28.31 -11.23 8.85
C ASN A 243 -28.48 -9.98 8.00
N TRP A 244 -27.49 -9.07 8.08
CA TRP A 244 -27.50 -7.82 7.35
C TRP A 244 -26.20 -7.71 6.52
N SER A 245 -26.27 -7.11 5.34
CA SER A 245 -25.09 -6.92 4.51
C SER A 245 -25.11 -5.61 3.76
N GLN A 246 -23.91 -5.08 3.53
CA GLN A 246 -23.66 -3.89 2.70
C GLN A 246 -22.37 -4.09 1.91
N GLU A 247 -22.30 -3.45 0.74
CA GLU A 247 -21.10 -3.40 -0.10
C GLU A 247 -20.61 -1.99 -0.25
N ILE A 248 -19.28 -1.82 -0.17
CA ILE A 248 -18.58 -0.57 -0.43
C ILE A 248 -17.76 -0.78 -1.70
N GLN A 249 -18.12 -0.06 -2.75
CA GLN A 249 -17.46 -0.13 -4.05
C GLN A 249 -16.20 0.75 -4.08
N ASN A 250 -15.32 0.49 -5.04
CA ASN A 250 -14.17 1.32 -5.37
C ASN A 250 -13.18 1.50 -4.21
N VAL A 251 -12.97 0.46 -3.41
CA VAL A 251 -11.96 0.47 -2.36
C VAL A 251 -10.58 0.23 -2.98
N LYS A 252 -9.60 1.05 -2.61
CA LYS A 252 -8.25 1.03 -3.21
C LYS A 252 -7.17 0.80 -2.17
N ALA A 253 -6.01 0.33 -2.61
CA ALA A 253 -4.80 0.34 -1.79
C ALA A 253 -4.56 1.75 -1.20
N GLY A 254 -3.98 1.80 -0.01
CA GLY A 254 -3.73 3.07 0.69
C GLY A 254 -4.96 3.66 1.38
N GLN A 255 -6.10 2.98 1.37
CA GLN A 255 -7.29 3.44 2.08
C GLN A 255 -7.47 2.70 3.41
N TRP A 256 -7.93 3.44 4.42
CA TRP A 256 -8.47 2.87 5.64
C TRP A 256 -9.99 3.07 5.68
N ARG A 257 -10.73 1.97 5.79
CA ARG A 257 -12.18 1.93 5.97
C ARG A 257 -12.50 1.70 7.44
N LYS A 258 -12.95 2.74 8.13
CA LYS A 258 -13.42 2.66 9.51
C LYS A 258 -14.92 2.48 9.49
N ILE A 259 -15.38 1.30 9.89
CA ILE A 259 -16.78 0.89 9.84
C ILE A 259 -17.33 0.95 11.25
N ASN A 260 -18.28 1.85 11.50
CA ASN A 260 -18.94 2.00 12.78
C ASN A 260 -20.37 1.51 12.67
N ILE A 261 -20.75 0.55 13.51
CA ILE A 261 -22.07 -0.08 13.52
C ILE A 261 -22.80 0.30 14.79
N LYS A 262 -23.99 0.88 14.64
CA LYS A 262 -24.92 1.22 15.72
C LYS A 262 -26.28 0.58 15.48
N ILE A 263 -27.02 0.33 16.53
CA ILE A 263 -28.42 -0.05 16.44
C ILE A 263 -29.29 1.21 16.52
N LEU A 264 -30.25 1.27 15.61
CA LEU A 264 -31.39 2.16 15.72
C LEU A 264 -32.57 1.30 16.26
N HIS A 265 -33.00 1.57 17.50
CA HIS A 265 -34.18 0.92 18.04
C HIS A 265 -35.41 1.31 17.26
N ALA A 266 -36.12 0.33 16.70
CA ALA A 266 -37.44 0.55 16.15
C ALA A 266 -38.49 0.13 17.20
N SER A 267 -39.53 0.92 17.35
CA SER A 267 -40.59 0.72 18.34
C SER A 267 -41.49 -0.50 18.11
N ASP A 268 -41.31 -1.18 16.99
CA ASP A 268 -42.14 -2.34 16.52
C ASP A 268 -41.40 -3.69 16.61
N GLY A 269 -40.26 -3.74 17.29
CA GLY A 269 -39.46 -4.96 17.45
C GLY A 269 -38.57 -5.30 16.26
N ASN A 270 -38.57 -4.48 15.22
CA ASN A 270 -37.63 -4.61 14.11
C ASN A 270 -36.31 -3.89 14.43
N VAL A 271 -35.21 -4.58 14.21
CA VAL A 271 -33.88 -4.02 14.41
C VAL A 271 -33.42 -3.33 13.13
N GLN A 272 -33.05 -2.06 13.26
CA GLN A 272 -32.40 -1.33 12.18
C GLN A 272 -30.95 -1.02 12.58
N PHE A 273 -30.03 -1.22 11.64
CA PHE A 273 -28.63 -0.89 11.83
C PHE A 273 -28.29 0.39 11.10
N GLN A 274 -27.59 1.27 11.77
CA GLN A 274 -26.90 2.38 11.13
C GLN A 274 -25.43 2.00 10.97
N VAL A 275 -25.00 1.85 9.73
CA VAL A 275 -23.61 1.62 9.40
C VAL A 275 -23.03 2.89 8.82
N THR A 276 -22.02 3.43 9.50
CA THR A 276 -21.28 4.60 9.04
C THR A 276 -19.89 4.14 8.60
N VAL A 277 -19.49 4.52 7.39
CA VAL A 277 -18.17 4.19 6.87
C VAL A 277 -17.40 5.47 6.63
N GLU A 278 -16.32 5.64 7.39
CA GLU A 278 -15.36 6.72 7.18
C GLU A 278 -14.24 6.20 6.28
N THR A 279 -13.81 7.02 5.34
CA THR A 279 -12.67 6.71 4.47
C THR A 279 -11.52 7.61 4.82
N TRP A 280 -10.39 7.01 5.18
CA TRP A 280 -9.15 7.71 5.46
C TRP A 280 -8.13 7.37 4.36
N VAL A 281 -7.40 8.36 3.89
CA VAL A 281 -6.38 8.17 2.85
C VAL A 281 -5.15 8.99 3.20
N TYR A 282 -4.00 8.56 2.69
CA TYR A 282 -2.82 9.41 2.62
C TYR A 282 -2.88 10.20 1.30
N ASP A 283 -3.15 11.49 1.37
CA ASP A 283 -3.19 12.36 0.19
C ASP A 283 -2.21 13.53 0.32
N GLU A 284 -1.26 13.62 -0.62
CA GLU A 284 -0.29 14.71 -0.71
C GLU A 284 -0.93 16.02 -1.21
N LYS A 285 -2.08 15.96 -1.86
CA LYS A 285 -2.68 17.12 -2.56
C LYS A 285 -3.56 17.98 -1.67
N ILE A 286 -4.05 17.48 -0.55
CA ILE A 286 -4.98 18.22 0.33
C ILE A 286 -4.33 19.42 1.03
N CYS A 287 -3.00 19.47 1.15
CA CYS A 287 -2.28 20.57 1.80
C CYS A 287 -2.25 21.89 1.01
N LEU A 288 -2.71 21.96 -0.22
CA LEU A 288 -2.55 23.15 -1.08
C LEU A 288 -3.81 24.00 -1.27
N LEU A 289 -4.97 23.64 -0.70
CA LEU A 289 -6.24 24.28 -1.02
C LEU A 289 -6.94 25.03 0.13
N TYR A 290 -6.33 25.19 1.29
CA TYR A 290 -6.87 26.05 2.34
C TYR A 290 -5.89 27.18 2.70
N THR A 291 -5.72 28.13 1.78
CA THR A 291 -5.48 29.51 2.20
C THR A 291 -6.85 30.10 2.55
N SER A 292 -7.18 30.10 3.83
CA SER A 292 -8.25 30.95 4.35
C SER A 292 -8.07 32.35 3.78
N PRO A 293 -9.10 32.96 3.17
CA PRO A 293 -9.00 34.35 2.75
C PRO A 293 -8.64 35.18 3.97
N SER A 294 -7.58 35.96 3.84
CA SER A 294 -7.13 36.89 4.90
C SER A 294 -8.28 37.78 5.32
N PRO A 295 -8.50 38.01 6.63
CA PRO A 295 -9.54 38.92 7.12
C PRO A 295 -9.39 40.36 6.61
N ARG A 296 -8.37 40.69 5.82
CA ARG A 296 -8.13 42.02 5.23
C ARG A 296 -8.90 42.30 3.95
N ASP A 297 -9.52 41.31 3.31
CA ASP A 297 -10.25 41.51 2.06
C ASP A 297 -11.75 41.80 2.25
N LEU A 298 -12.20 41.95 3.49
CA LEU A 298 -13.61 42.30 3.82
C LEU A 298 -13.82 43.76 4.23
N SER A 299 -12.87 44.65 3.97
CA SER A 299 -13.04 46.05 4.28
C SER A 299 -12.85 46.97 3.05
N THR A 300 -13.73 46.88 2.07
CA THR A 300 -14.01 47.98 1.12
C THR A 300 -15.32 47.71 0.39
N SER A 301 -16.40 48.21 0.94
CA SER A 301 -17.52 48.83 0.22
C SER A 301 -18.51 49.41 1.22
#